data_62fbf1d8799b33d28065169ebaf893fe
#
_entry.id   62fbf1d8799b33d28065169ebaf893fe
#
_cell.length_a   1.000
_cell.length_b   1.000
_cell.length_c   1.000
_cell.angle_alpha   90.00
_cell.angle_beta   90.00
_cell.angle_gamma   90.00
#
_symmetry.space_group_name_H-M   'P 1'
#
loop_
_entity.id
_entity.type
_entity.pdbx_description
1 polymer ?
#
loop_
_entity_poly.entity_id
_entity_poly.type
_entity_poly.pdbx_seq_one_letter_code
_entity_poly.pdbx_strand_id
1 'polypeptide(L)' 'MRALMFRGPMAIAWEEIETPKLLEPRDALVRPIAVARCDLDPAIAIGLYPMQGPFVMGHEMVGEV' A
#
# COMPACT_ATOMS: atom_id res chain seq x y z
N MET A 1 7.02 -8.23 -7.65
CA MET A 1 6.39 -6.98 -8.17
C MET A 1 6.95 -5.77 -7.43
N ARG A 2 6.79 -4.60 -7.99
CA ARG A 2 7.26 -3.36 -7.36
C ARG A 2 6.10 -2.67 -6.64
N ALA A 3 6.37 -2.14 -5.45
CA ALA A 3 5.38 -1.44 -4.67
C ALA A 3 6.00 -0.26 -3.92
N LEU A 4 5.18 0.76 -3.65
CA LEU A 4 5.60 1.87 -2.81
C LEU A 4 5.42 1.46 -1.35
N MET A 5 6.53 1.27 -0.66
CA MET A 5 6.55 0.78 0.72
C MET A 5 6.71 1.92 1.70
N PHE A 6 5.91 1.87 2.77
CA PHE A 6 6.10 2.70 3.95
C PHE A 6 6.84 1.88 5.01
N ARG A 7 7.99 2.36 5.45
CA ARG A 7 8.78 1.68 6.49
C ARG A 7 8.90 2.49 7.77
N GLY A 8 8.36 3.69 7.78
CA GLY A 8 8.37 4.59 8.91
C GLY A 8 8.21 6.03 8.43
N PRO A 9 8.03 7.00 9.35
CA PRO A 9 7.93 8.41 8.95
C PRO A 9 9.09 8.85 8.08
N MET A 10 8.79 9.45 6.93
CA MET A 10 9.77 9.91 5.94
C MET A 10 10.57 8.79 5.25
N ALA A 11 10.23 7.52 5.50
CA ALA A 11 10.93 6.38 4.92
C ALA A 11 9.99 5.64 3.96
N ILE A 12 9.82 6.18 2.77
CA ILE A 12 9.05 5.55 1.70
C ILE A 12 9.92 5.37 0.46
N ALA A 13 9.74 4.26 -0.23
CA ALA A 13 10.49 3.96 -1.45
C ALA A 13 9.79 2.89 -2.29
N TRP A 14 10.08 2.90 -3.58
CA TRP A 14 9.69 1.80 -4.46
C TRP A 14 10.60 0.61 -4.20
N GLU A 15 10.01 -0.54 -3.94
CA GLU A 15 10.75 -1.77 -3.65
C GLU A 15 10.18 -2.97 -4.39
N GLU A 16 11.04 -3.95 -4.66
CA GLU A 16 10.59 -5.26 -5.11
C GLU A 16 10.04 -6.03 -3.92
N ILE A 17 8.84 -6.56 -4.07
CA ILE A 17 8.21 -7.41 -3.06
C ILE A 17 7.64 -8.66 -3.72
N GLU A 18 7.33 -9.67 -2.91
CA GLU A 18 6.66 -10.86 -3.40
C GLU A 18 5.27 -10.50 -3.95
N THR A 19 4.89 -11.17 -5.03
CA THR A 19 3.50 -11.09 -5.51
C THR A 19 2.57 -11.64 -4.45
N PRO A 20 1.49 -10.93 -4.09
CA PRO A 20 0.56 -11.40 -3.07
C PRO A 20 -0.07 -12.74 -3.42
N LYS A 21 -0.43 -13.49 -2.39
CA LYS A 21 -1.11 -14.78 -2.50
C LYS A 21 -2.38 -14.76 -1.68
N LEU A 22 -3.32 -15.61 -2.05
CA LEU A 22 -4.49 -15.86 -1.21
C LEU A 22 -4.04 -16.57 0.06
N LEU A 23 -4.36 -16.00 1.23
CA LEU A 23 -4.00 -16.54 2.54
C LEU A 23 -5.19 -17.16 3.25
N GLU A 24 -6.38 -16.66 3.00
CA GLU A 24 -7.61 -17.10 3.65
C GLU A 24 -8.73 -17.28 2.65
N PRO A 25 -9.78 -18.10 2.96
CA PRO A 25 -10.86 -18.35 2.00
C PRO A 25 -11.64 -17.10 1.55
N ARG A 26 -11.61 -16.03 2.34
CA ARG A 26 -12.32 -14.79 2.02
C ARG A 26 -11.46 -13.78 1.26
N ASP A 27 -10.18 -14.07 1.10
CA ASP A 27 -9.28 -13.18 0.38
C ASP A 27 -9.58 -13.18 -1.11
N ALA A 28 -9.25 -12.07 -1.76
CA ALA A 28 -9.28 -11.95 -3.21
C ALA A 28 -8.00 -11.32 -3.70
N LEU A 29 -7.47 -11.80 -4.81
CA LEU A 29 -6.40 -11.11 -5.52
C LEU A 29 -7.04 -10.13 -6.49
N VAL A 30 -6.61 -8.87 -6.39
CA VAL A 30 -7.15 -7.78 -7.22
C VAL A 30 -6.02 -7.15 -8.00
N ARG A 31 -6.22 -6.99 -9.31
CA ARG A 31 -5.28 -6.25 -10.15
C ARG A 31 -5.78 -4.80 -10.22
N PRO A 32 -5.02 -3.82 -9.68
CA PRO A 32 -5.45 -2.43 -9.72
C PRO A 32 -5.51 -1.90 -11.14
N ILE A 33 -6.58 -1.19 -11.45
CA ILE A 33 -6.75 -0.48 -12.71
C ILE A 33 -6.46 1.00 -12.51
N ALA A 34 -6.93 1.55 -11.39
CA ALA A 34 -6.69 2.93 -11.02
C ALA A 34 -6.52 3.03 -9.52
N VAL A 35 -5.57 3.85 -9.09
CA VAL A 35 -5.27 4.08 -7.67
C VAL A 35 -5.39 5.57 -7.39
N ALA A 36 -6.12 5.92 -6.33
CA ALA A 36 -6.29 7.29 -5.91
C ALA A 36 -5.34 7.61 -4.76
N ARG A 37 -4.85 8.84 -4.75
CA ARG A 37 -4.11 9.40 -3.63
C ARG A 37 -5.03 10.34 -2.87
N CYS A 38 -5.06 10.23 -1.54
CA CYS A 38 -5.82 11.15 -0.71
C CYS A 38 -4.88 11.96 0.19
N ASP A 39 -5.41 12.95 0.89
CA ASP A 39 -4.61 13.81 1.78
C ASP A 39 -4.03 13.05 2.97
N LEU A 40 -4.58 11.91 3.30
CA LEU A 40 -4.06 11.07 4.38
C LEU A 40 -2.71 10.44 4.00
N ASP A 41 -2.46 10.13 2.74
CA ASP A 41 -1.22 9.48 2.32
C ASP A 41 0.03 10.31 2.62
N PRO A 42 0.09 11.61 2.29
CA PRO A 42 1.22 12.43 2.71
C PRO A 42 1.35 12.53 4.24
N ALA A 43 0.24 12.61 4.97
CA ALA A 43 0.27 12.69 6.43
C ALA A 43 0.85 11.42 7.04
N ILE A 44 0.54 10.25 6.51
CA ILE A 44 1.12 8.99 6.94
C ILE A 44 2.63 8.98 6.64
N ALA A 45 3.01 9.38 5.43
CA ALA A 45 4.40 9.33 4.98
C ALA A 45 5.33 10.17 5.84
N ILE A 46 4.89 11.35 6.31
CA ILE A 46 5.71 12.23 7.14
C ILE A 46 5.52 12.02 8.65
N GLY A 47 4.62 11.12 9.03
CA GLY A 47 4.41 10.77 10.42
C GLY A 47 3.39 11.62 11.19
N LEU A 48 2.64 12.50 10.52
CA LEU A 48 1.56 13.27 11.16
C LEU A 48 0.41 12.35 11.59
N TYR A 49 0.16 11.31 10.83
CA TYR A 49 -0.80 10.27 11.18
C TYR A 49 -0.01 9.00 11.53
N PRO A 50 0.14 8.67 12.82
CA PRO A 50 1.01 7.56 13.22
C PRO A 50 0.46 6.22 12.75
N MET A 51 1.28 5.48 12.01
CA MET A 51 0.97 4.11 11.62
C MET A 51 2.23 3.27 11.73
N GLN A 52 2.03 2.02 12.08
CA GLN A 52 3.13 1.08 12.21
C GLN A 52 3.37 0.36 10.89
N GLY A 53 4.57 0.53 10.34
CA GLY A 53 5.00 -0.18 9.15
C GLY A 53 5.77 -1.45 9.46
N PRO A 54 6.33 -2.12 8.45
CA PRO A 54 6.23 -1.74 7.03
C PRO A 54 4.89 -2.15 6.40
N PHE A 55 4.46 -1.41 5.40
CA PHE A 55 3.29 -1.79 4.60
C PHE A 55 3.33 -1.10 3.23
N VAL A 56 2.54 -1.60 2.30
CA VAL A 56 2.37 -0.98 0.99
C VAL A 56 1.46 0.24 1.11
N MET A 57 1.90 1.38 0.57
CA MET A 57 1.13 2.62 0.62
C MET A 57 -0.10 2.54 -0.27
N GLY A 58 -1.16 3.23 0.14
CA GLY A 58 -2.40 3.38 -0.61
C GLY A 58 -3.57 2.65 0.02
N HIS A 59 -4.75 3.20 -0.10
CA HIS A 59 -5.97 2.64 0.49
C HIS A 59 -7.22 2.85 -0.36
N GLU A 60 -7.07 3.42 -1.56
CA GLU A 60 -8.18 3.61 -2.50
C GLU A 60 -7.78 3.14 -3.89
N MET A 61 -8.58 2.28 -4.48
CA MET A 61 -8.32 1.82 -5.83
C MET A 61 -9.58 1.27 -6.48
N VAL A 62 -9.55 1.18 -7.80
CA VAL A 62 -10.47 0.38 -8.60
C VAL A 62 -9.66 -0.72 -9.24
N GLY A 63 -10.13 -1.94 -9.16
CA GLY A 63 -9.38 -3.08 -9.67
C GLY A 63 -10.28 -4.20 -10.16
N GLU A 64 -9.61 -5.25 -10.62
CA GLU A 64 -10.22 -6.44 -11.22
C GLU A 64 -9.80 -7.65 -10.39
N VAL A 65 -10.81 -8.43 -9.98
CA VAL A 65 -10.58 -9.66 -9.21
C VAL A 65 -9.98 -10.76 -10.08
#